data_ffd91269d837e17e547436a2ddf2d3f2
#
_entry.id   ffd91269d837e17e547436a2ddf2d3f2
#
_cell.length_a   1.000
_cell.length_b   1.000
_cell.length_c   1.000
_cell.angle_alpha   90.00
_cell.angle_beta   90.00
_cell.angle_gamma   90.00
#
_symmetry.space_group_name_H-M   'P 1'
#
loop_
_entity.id
_entity.type
_entity.pdbx_description
1 polymer ?
#
loop_
_entity_poly.entity_id
_entity_poly.type
_entity_poly.pdbx_seq_one_letter_code
_entity_poly.pdbx_strand_id
1 'polypeptide(L)'
;MLRRLVVENYALIEHLEIEFDSSLNIITGETGAGKSILMGALALLLGAKNDSAAIKDNSRACVVEGEFDIARLGLEEAFKELDIDYDAETIIRRTISPSGKSRAFVNDQPVQLTDLKQLGAYLIDIHSQHQNLILSSPQFRIRAIDTVAGNGATLAEYGEAFTALQEAKRALAELQSAAKRNADEEDWLRHQAEELRGANLRVGEIEELEQELRTLENADSISEALQRVTQSLDEEVTGVLTTLREAENSLRRISENYSSAGELIERIHSAAVELKDISATTAYDLERIEANPERLDAVNLRLDLIYTLQRKHRAEGIEELIALRDRYTEQLSAIEHSDELIREAEQRVAECEGKATALAIKLHDARVKASPALSKSVVDILHTVGMADAEFKIAVTATQPTISGADAVDFLFSANASVAPRAIEKIASGGELSRVMLALKTTLARHLALPTIIFDEIDTGISGRTANDVGDIISRLAQSMQVIDITHSPQVASKGSRHFQVYKEQSRTHIRPLSAEERVEEIAKMLSGDTITEAALTQAKHLLSL
;
A
#
# COMPACT_ATOMS: atom_id res chain seq x y z
N MET A 1 -26.77 -12.50 -12.85
CA MET A 1 -27.80 -13.53 -12.68
C MET A 1 -27.30 -14.83 -13.29
N LEU A 2 -27.49 -15.96 -12.63
CA LEU A 2 -27.16 -17.29 -13.18
C LEU A 2 -28.20 -17.66 -14.23
N ARG A 3 -27.83 -17.74 -15.51
CA ARG A 3 -28.72 -18.10 -16.60
C ARG A 3 -28.80 -19.61 -16.80
N ARG A 4 -27.65 -20.28 -16.81
CA ARG A 4 -27.55 -21.70 -17.13
C ARG A 4 -26.52 -22.36 -16.21
N LEU A 5 -26.79 -23.57 -15.81
CA LEU A 5 -25.87 -24.42 -15.04
C LEU A 5 -25.75 -25.79 -15.72
N VAL A 6 -24.54 -26.19 -16.03
CA VAL A 6 -24.24 -27.53 -16.54
C VAL A 6 -23.36 -28.26 -15.54
N VAL A 7 -23.73 -29.50 -15.20
CA VAL A 7 -22.97 -30.36 -14.28
C VAL A 7 -22.76 -31.72 -14.93
N GLU A 8 -21.52 -32.14 -15.05
CA GLU A 8 -21.14 -33.43 -15.62
C GLU A 8 -20.27 -34.21 -14.65
N ASN A 9 -20.60 -35.49 -14.50
CA ASN A 9 -19.81 -36.49 -13.74
C ASN A 9 -19.54 -36.05 -12.28
N TYR A 10 -20.53 -35.48 -11.60
CA TYR A 10 -20.43 -35.02 -10.22
C TYR A 10 -21.36 -35.80 -9.28
N ALA A 11 -20.82 -36.46 -8.27
CA ALA A 11 -21.54 -37.26 -7.29
C ALA A 11 -22.52 -38.28 -7.96
N LEU A 12 -23.84 -38.10 -7.81
CA LEU A 12 -24.86 -38.93 -8.44
C LEU A 12 -25.35 -38.35 -9.78
N ILE A 13 -24.88 -37.18 -10.18
CA ILE A 13 -25.22 -36.55 -11.45
C ILE A 13 -24.28 -37.04 -12.54
N GLU A 14 -24.83 -37.62 -13.60
CA GLU A 14 -24.07 -37.98 -14.81
C GLU A 14 -23.99 -36.79 -15.77
N HIS A 15 -25.13 -36.19 -16.08
CA HIS A 15 -25.29 -34.96 -16.84
C HIS A 15 -26.53 -34.25 -16.36
N LEU A 16 -26.42 -32.96 -16.15
CA LEU A 16 -27.48 -32.06 -15.75
C LEU A 16 -27.34 -30.74 -16.46
N GLU A 17 -28.43 -30.22 -16.99
CA GLU A 17 -28.51 -28.88 -17.56
C GLU A 17 -29.77 -28.19 -17.03
N ILE A 18 -29.62 -26.99 -16.48
CA ILE A 18 -30.71 -26.18 -15.94
C ILE A 18 -30.61 -24.78 -16.49
N GLU A 19 -31.71 -24.27 -17.03
CA GLU A 19 -31.92 -22.86 -17.37
C GLU A 19 -32.78 -22.19 -16.30
N PHE A 20 -32.25 -21.20 -15.62
CA PHE A 20 -32.93 -20.47 -14.56
C PHE A 20 -33.68 -19.24 -15.10
N ASP A 21 -34.84 -18.94 -14.48
CA ASP A 21 -35.52 -17.68 -14.64
C ASP A 21 -34.84 -16.55 -13.88
N SER A 22 -35.00 -15.32 -14.32
CA SER A 22 -34.40 -14.14 -13.70
C SER A 22 -35.03 -13.74 -12.35
N SER A 23 -36.14 -14.38 -11.96
CA SER A 23 -36.93 -14.10 -10.77
C SER A 23 -36.81 -15.26 -9.75
N LEU A 24 -37.93 -15.85 -9.31
CA LEU A 24 -37.98 -16.91 -8.29
C LEU A 24 -37.96 -18.29 -8.92
N ASN A 25 -36.89 -19.01 -8.74
CA ASN A 25 -36.77 -20.42 -9.11
C ASN A 25 -36.93 -21.31 -7.88
N ILE A 26 -37.85 -22.25 -7.97
CA ILE A 26 -38.11 -23.21 -6.90
C ILE A 26 -37.55 -24.58 -7.30
N ILE A 27 -36.90 -25.24 -6.34
CA ILE A 27 -36.38 -26.59 -6.49
C ILE A 27 -36.99 -27.45 -5.38
N THR A 28 -37.83 -28.43 -5.78
CA THR A 28 -38.42 -29.42 -4.84
C THR A 28 -37.86 -30.81 -5.13
N GLY A 29 -38.17 -31.77 -4.28
CA GLY A 29 -37.77 -33.16 -4.41
C GLY A 29 -37.52 -33.85 -3.07
N GLU A 30 -37.41 -35.17 -3.06
CA GLU A 30 -37.22 -35.96 -1.84
C GLU A 30 -35.90 -35.63 -1.14
N THR A 31 -35.85 -35.65 0.18
CA THR A 31 -34.67 -35.52 1.01
C THR A 31 -33.61 -36.57 0.61
N GLY A 32 -32.38 -36.14 0.36
CA GLY A 32 -31.29 -37.01 -0.11
C GLY A 32 -31.31 -37.30 -1.62
N ALA A 33 -32.28 -36.77 -2.38
CA ALA A 33 -32.40 -37.00 -3.83
C ALA A 33 -31.43 -36.20 -4.69
N GLY A 34 -30.60 -35.33 -4.11
CA GLY A 34 -29.61 -34.58 -4.89
C GLY A 34 -29.65 -33.07 -4.72
N LYS A 35 -30.55 -32.53 -3.86
CA LYS A 35 -30.55 -31.09 -3.51
C LYS A 35 -29.18 -30.66 -2.97
N SER A 36 -28.62 -31.40 -2.04
CA SER A 36 -27.29 -31.16 -1.47
C SER A 36 -26.16 -31.33 -2.53
N ILE A 37 -26.39 -32.18 -3.54
CA ILE A 37 -25.42 -32.38 -4.63
C ILE A 37 -25.40 -31.16 -5.55
N LEU A 38 -26.57 -30.59 -5.86
CA LEU A 38 -26.66 -29.32 -6.62
C LEU A 38 -25.94 -28.18 -5.89
N MET A 39 -26.18 -28.08 -4.56
CA MET A 39 -25.50 -27.08 -3.72
C MET A 39 -23.98 -27.29 -3.71
N GLY A 40 -23.52 -28.53 -3.68
CA GLY A 40 -22.10 -28.86 -3.77
C GLY A 40 -21.50 -28.48 -5.12
N ALA A 41 -22.23 -28.70 -6.23
CA ALA A 41 -21.79 -28.30 -7.56
C ALA A 41 -21.68 -26.76 -7.69
N LEU A 42 -22.67 -26.03 -7.17
CA LEU A 42 -22.64 -24.56 -7.16
C LEU A 42 -21.51 -24.03 -6.25
N ALA A 43 -21.29 -24.61 -5.08
CA ALA A 43 -20.17 -24.25 -4.22
C ALA A 43 -18.81 -24.52 -4.92
N LEU A 44 -18.71 -25.63 -5.64
CA LEU A 44 -17.51 -25.95 -6.42
C LEU A 44 -17.24 -24.92 -7.52
N LEU A 45 -18.30 -24.49 -8.23
CA LEU A 45 -18.25 -23.45 -9.27
C LEU A 45 -17.73 -22.12 -8.68
N LEU A 46 -18.09 -21.81 -7.44
CA LEU A 46 -17.71 -20.59 -6.73
C LEU A 46 -16.36 -20.69 -5.97
N GLY A 47 -15.56 -21.69 -6.27
CA GLY A 47 -14.20 -21.79 -5.70
C GLY A 47 -14.08 -22.57 -4.39
N ALA A 48 -15.09 -23.35 -4.00
CA ALA A 48 -14.94 -24.29 -2.87
C ALA A 48 -13.85 -25.32 -3.14
N LYS A 49 -13.23 -25.85 -2.05
CA LYS A 49 -12.23 -26.91 -2.17
C LYS A 49 -12.88 -28.15 -2.80
N ASN A 50 -12.11 -28.80 -3.65
CA ASN A 50 -12.50 -30.06 -4.27
C ASN A 50 -12.48 -31.19 -3.22
N ASP A 51 -13.55 -31.97 -3.17
CA ASP A 51 -13.55 -33.31 -2.59
C ASP A 51 -13.47 -34.32 -3.74
N SER A 52 -12.32 -34.98 -3.85
CA SER A 52 -12.11 -36.00 -4.88
C SER A 52 -13.08 -37.19 -4.79
N ALA A 53 -13.69 -37.42 -3.64
CA ALA A 53 -14.75 -38.39 -3.43
C ALA A 53 -16.06 -38.06 -4.17
N ALA A 54 -16.21 -36.79 -4.63
CA ALA A 54 -17.40 -36.33 -5.32
C ALA A 54 -17.41 -36.62 -6.84
N ILE A 55 -16.36 -37.25 -7.41
CA ILE A 55 -16.35 -37.67 -8.83
C ILE A 55 -17.06 -39.02 -8.96
N LYS A 56 -18.09 -39.08 -9.81
CA LYS A 56 -18.89 -40.30 -10.01
C LYS A 56 -18.10 -41.42 -10.73
N ASP A 57 -17.51 -41.08 -11.85
CA ASP A 57 -16.70 -41.98 -12.70
C ASP A 57 -15.27 -41.47 -12.80
N ASN A 58 -14.35 -42.17 -12.14
CA ASN A 58 -12.94 -41.82 -12.10
C ASN A 58 -12.19 -41.99 -13.46
N SER A 59 -12.88 -42.44 -14.51
CA SER A 59 -12.31 -42.50 -15.86
C SER A 59 -12.54 -41.19 -16.65
N ARG A 60 -13.47 -40.32 -16.19
CA ARG A 60 -13.89 -39.10 -16.86
C ARG A 60 -13.67 -37.87 -15.96
N ALA A 61 -13.45 -36.73 -16.60
CA ALA A 61 -13.38 -35.48 -15.85
C ALA A 61 -14.77 -35.06 -15.31
N CYS A 62 -14.79 -34.47 -14.13
CA CYS A 62 -15.96 -33.74 -13.63
C CYS A 62 -15.91 -32.31 -14.16
N VAL A 63 -17.01 -31.81 -14.69
CA VAL A 63 -17.16 -30.44 -15.18
C VAL A 63 -18.38 -29.80 -14.53
N VAL A 64 -18.19 -28.60 -14.00
CA VAL A 64 -19.29 -27.72 -13.56
C VAL A 64 -19.10 -26.38 -14.26
N GLU A 65 -20.12 -25.97 -15.00
CA GLU A 65 -20.11 -24.72 -15.78
C GLU A 65 -21.36 -23.89 -15.48
N GLY A 66 -21.19 -22.59 -15.32
CA GLY A 66 -22.27 -21.63 -15.11
C GLY A 66 -22.14 -20.42 -16.01
N GLU A 67 -23.24 -20.05 -16.66
CA GLU A 67 -23.35 -18.84 -17.47
C GLU A 67 -24.04 -17.75 -16.66
N PHE A 68 -23.41 -16.60 -16.56
CA PHE A 68 -23.85 -15.47 -15.75
C PHE A 68 -24.08 -14.22 -16.58
N ASP A 69 -25.24 -13.60 -16.45
CA ASP A 69 -25.48 -12.24 -16.91
C ASP A 69 -25.06 -11.27 -15.78
N ILE A 70 -23.98 -10.54 -16.01
CA ILE A 70 -23.38 -9.61 -15.05
C ILE A 70 -23.46 -8.14 -15.49
N ALA A 71 -24.08 -7.82 -16.62
CA ALA A 71 -24.16 -6.47 -17.18
C ALA A 71 -24.62 -5.38 -16.21
N ARG A 72 -25.42 -5.74 -15.18
CA ARG A 72 -25.99 -4.80 -14.20
C ARG A 72 -25.25 -4.75 -12.88
N LEU A 73 -24.17 -5.51 -12.71
CA LEU A 73 -23.48 -5.64 -11.43
C LEU A 73 -22.31 -4.65 -11.26
N GLY A 74 -21.87 -3.97 -12.33
CA GLY A 74 -20.77 -2.99 -12.28
C GLY A 74 -19.46 -3.63 -11.82
N LEU A 75 -19.09 -4.79 -12.40
CA LEU A 75 -17.92 -5.57 -11.98
C LEU A 75 -16.68 -5.34 -12.85
N GLU A 76 -16.70 -4.36 -13.76
CA GLU A 76 -15.59 -4.08 -14.69
C GLU A 76 -14.27 -3.84 -13.96
N GLU A 77 -14.29 -3.08 -12.85
CA GLU A 77 -13.08 -2.84 -12.06
C GLU A 77 -12.62 -4.10 -11.32
N ALA A 78 -13.53 -4.89 -10.77
CA ALA A 78 -13.18 -6.13 -10.08
C ALA A 78 -12.53 -7.16 -11.04
N PHE A 79 -13.00 -7.24 -12.29
CA PHE A 79 -12.38 -8.06 -13.33
C PHE A 79 -10.99 -7.57 -13.69
N LYS A 80 -10.81 -6.25 -13.80
CA LYS A 80 -9.50 -5.63 -14.08
C LYS A 80 -8.50 -5.85 -12.94
N GLU A 81 -8.92 -5.74 -11.68
CA GLU A 81 -8.07 -6.02 -10.51
C GLU A 81 -7.60 -7.48 -10.45
N LEU A 82 -8.42 -8.41 -10.97
CA LEU A 82 -8.11 -9.84 -11.01
C LEU A 82 -7.39 -10.25 -12.30
N ASP A 83 -7.09 -9.32 -13.21
CA ASP A 83 -6.48 -9.56 -14.52
C ASP A 83 -7.29 -10.58 -15.37
N ILE A 84 -8.62 -10.42 -15.36
CA ILE A 84 -9.59 -11.26 -16.08
C ILE A 84 -10.33 -10.40 -17.10
N ASP A 85 -10.53 -10.91 -18.32
CA ASP A 85 -11.30 -10.25 -19.35
C ASP A 85 -12.79 -10.16 -18.95
N TYR A 86 -13.32 -8.94 -18.93
CA TYR A 86 -14.75 -8.72 -18.64
C TYR A 86 -15.62 -9.04 -19.86
N ASP A 87 -16.65 -9.85 -19.62
CA ASP A 87 -17.75 -10.05 -20.54
C ASP A 87 -19.08 -9.95 -19.78
N ALA A 88 -20.06 -9.26 -20.33
CA ALA A 88 -21.40 -9.13 -19.74
C ALA A 88 -22.11 -10.50 -19.60
N GLU A 89 -21.79 -11.45 -20.47
CA GLU A 89 -22.21 -12.85 -20.41
C GLU A 89 -21.01 -13.73 -19.98
N THR A 90 -20.68 -13.70 -18.71
CA THR A 90 -19.50 -14.38 -18.14
C THR A 90 -19.77 -15.87 -17.95
N ILE A 91 -18.86 -16.71 -18.45
CA ILE A 91 -18.87 -18.16 -18.26
C ILE A 91 -17.81 -18.55 -17.23
N ILE A 92 -18.23 -19.21 -16.17
CA ILE A 92 -17.33 -19.83 -15.18
C ILE A 92 -17.36 -21.33 -15.36
N ARG A 93 -16.18 -21.95 -15.51
CA ARG A 93 -16.04 -23.39 -15.65
C ARG A 93 -15.02 -23.95 -14.67
N ARG A 94 -15.43 -25.01 -13.98
CA ARG A 94 -14.59 -25.78 -13.07
C ARG A 94 -14.42 -27.20 -13.61
N THR A 95 -13.18 -27.63 -13.78
CA THR A 95 -12.86 -28.98 -14.27
C THR A 95 -11.99 -29.71 -13.26
N ILE A 96 -12.39 -30.94 -12.88
CA ILE A 96 -11.61 -31.83 -12.02
C ILE A 96 -11.26 -33.06 -12.84
N SER A 97 -9.97 -33.28 -13.04
CA SER A 97 -9.47 -34.46 -13.78
C SER A 97 -9.60 -35.75 -12.96
N PRO A 98 -9.57 -36.92 -13.59
CA PRO A 98 -9.52 -38.22 -12.89
C PRO A 98 -8.37 -38.34 -11.89
N SER A 99 -7.27 -37.63 -12.10
CA SER A 99 -6.13 -37.57 -11.18
C SER A 99 -6.34 -36.63 -9.97
N GLY A 100 -7.51 -36.03 -9.80
CA GLY A 100 -7.84 -35.08 -8.73
C GLY A 100 -7.32 -33.65 -8.95
N LYS A 101 -6.65 -33.35 -10.06
CA LYS A 101 -6.21 -31.99 -10.39
C LYS A 101 -7.41 -31.15 -10.79
N SER A 102 -7.57 -30.01 -10.12
CA SER A 102 -8.66 -29.05 -10.37
C SER A 102 -8.16 -27.81 -11.09
N ARG A 103 -8.92 -27.37 -12.10
CA ARG A 103 -8.67 -26.13 -12.86
C ARG A 103 -9.94 -25.27 -12.88
N ALA A 104 -9.76 -23.97 -12.87
CA ALA A 104 -10.83 -22.98 -12.98
C ALA A 104 -10.60 -22.11 -14.20
N PHE A 105 -11.69 -21.72 -14.84
CA PHE A 105 -11.68 -20.86 -16.01
C PHE A 105 -12.80 -19.81 -15.86
N VAL A 106 -12.52 -18.59 -16.28
CA VAL A 106 -13.50 -17.50 -16.45
C VAL A 106 -13.33 -16.99 -17.88
N ASN A 107 -14.38 -17.00 -18.68
CA ASN A 107 -14.35 -16.65 -20.11
C ASN A 107 -13.22 -17.37 -20.88
N ASP A 108 -13.06 -18.69 -20.64
CA ASP A 108 -11.98 -19.55 -21.13
C ASP A 108 -10.56 -19.21 -20.67
N GLN A 109 -10.38 -18.13 -19.91
CA GLN A 109 -9.10 -17.75 -19.29
C GLN A 109 -8.88 -18.57 -18.01
N PRO A 110 -7.72 -19.23 -17.83
CA PRO A 110 -7.42 -19.97 -16.61
C PRO A 110 -7.18 -19.00 -15.44
N VAL A 111 -7.86 -19.24 -14.30
CA VAL A 111 -7.77 -18.39 -13.12
C VAL A 111 -7.34 -19.16 -11.88
N GLN A 112 -6.77 -18.46 -10.89
CA GLN A 112 -6.46 -19.03 -9.57
C GLN A 112 -7.75 -19.28 -8.78
N LEU A 113 -7.69 -20.24 -7.85
CA LEU A 113 -8.86 -20.57 -7.03
C LEU A 113 -9.26 -19.44 -6.06
N THR A 114 -8.27 -18.66 -5.65
CA THR A 114 -8.46 -17.44 -4.84
C THR A 114 -9.27 -16.39 -5.58
N ASP A 115 -8.93 -16.14 -6.84
CA ASP A 115 -9.56 -15.12 -7.68
C ASP A 115 -10.98 -15.56 -8.06
N LEU A 116 -11.15 -16.85 -8.40
CA LEU A 116 -12.47 -17.43 -8.61
C LEU A 116 -13.36 -17.28 -7.36
N LYS A 117 -12.82 -17.52 -6.18
CA LYS A 117 -13.58 -17.37 -4.92
C LYS A 117 -13.98 -15.93 -4.65
N GLN A 118 -13.11 -14.98 -4.98
CA GLN A 118 -13.37 -13.56 -4.86
C GLN A 118 -14.45 -13.11 -5.85
N LEU A 119 -14.32 -13.51 -7.13
CA LEU A 119 -15.32 -13.23 -8.14
C LEU A 119 -16.67 -13.89 -7.82
N GLY A 120 -16.65 -15.16 -7.39
CA GLY A 120 -17.85 -15.92 -7.03
C GLY A 120 -18.70 -15.25 -5.95
N ALA A 121 -18.08 -14.56 -5.00
CA ALA A 121 -18.77 -13.81 -3.95
C ALA A 121 -19.58 -12.60 -4.49
N TYR A 122 -19.24 -12.09 -5.68
CA TYR A 122 -20.03 -11.07 -6.37
C TYR A 122 -21.18 -11.65 -7.19
N LEU A 123 -21.18 -12.96 -7.47
CA LEU A 123 -22.12 -13.59 -8.41
C LEU A 123 -23.24 -14.37 -7.72
N ILE A 124 -22.92 -15.16 -6.72
CA ILE A 124 -23.90 -15.98 -6.00
C ILE A 124 -23.64 -15.91 -4.50
N ASP A 125 -24.71 -15.72 -3.77
CA ASP A 125 -24.73 -15.80 -2.33
C ASP A 125 -25.53 -17.03 -1.86
N ILE A 126 -24.83 -18.03 -1.31
CA ILE A 126 -25.42 -19.31 -0.90
C ILE A 126 -25.74 -19.27 0.59
N HIS A 127 -27.01 -19.51 0.93
CA HIS A 127 -27.48 -19.67 2.31
C HIS A 127 -27.81 -21.12 2.58
N SER A 128 -26.90 -21.84 3.23
CA SER A 128 -27.10 -23.20 3.71
C SER A 128 -26.77 -23.30 5.21
N GLN A 129 -27.24 -24.37 5.87
CA GLN A 129 -27.00 -24.61 7.31
C GLN A 129 -25.50 -24.63 7.70
N HIS A 130 -24.57 -24.71 6.75
CA HIS A 130 -23.13 -24.83 6.99
C HIS A 130 -22.27 -23.68 6.42
N GLN A 131 -22.86 -22.67 5.76
CA GLN A 131 -22.12 -21.59 5.11
C GLN A 131 -22.66 -20.19 5.44
N ASN A 132 -22.57 -19.77 6.70
CA ASN A 132 -22.98 -18.43 7.13
C ASN A 132 -21.82 -17.42 7.21
N LEU A 133 -20.82 -17.55 6.31
CA LEU A 133 -19.57 -16.78 6.36
C LEU A 133 -19.75 -15.29 6.06
N ILE A 134 -20.77 -14.90 5.30
CA ILE A 134 -20.91 -13.51 4.82
C ILE A 134 -21.39 -12.56 5.92
N LEU A 135 -22.37 -12.97 6.74
CA LEU A 135 -22.84 -12.14 7.87
C LEU A 135 -21.83 -11.95 8.99
N SER A 136 -20.96 -12.95 9.19
CA SER A 136 -19.88 -12.85 10.18
C SER A 136 -18.75 -11.94 9.70
N SER A 137 -18.72 -11.58 8.41
CA SER A 137 -17.73 -10.67 7.87
C SER A 137 -17.94 -9.24 8.37
N PRO A 138 -16.97 -8.62 9.06
CA PRO A 138 -17.04 -7.22 9.44
C PRO A 138 -17.25 -6.29 8.23
N GLN A 139 -16.70 -6.63 7.09
CA GLN A 139 -16.81 -5.86 5.85
C GLN A 139 -18.26 -5.83 5.35
N PHE A 140 -18.96 -6.95 5.42
CA PHE A 140 -20.39 -6.99 5.05
C PHE A 140 -21.23 -6.11 5.96
N ARG A 141 -21.02 -6.16 7.29
CA ARG A 141 -21.79 -5.37 8.25
C ARG A 141 -21.60 -3.87 8.04
N ILE A 142 -20.36 -3.43 7.82
CA ILE A 142 -20.04 -2.03 7.49
C ILE A 142 -20.70 -1.64 6.17
N ARG A 143 -20.56 -2.46 5.13
CA ARG A 143 -21.14 -2.18 3.82
C ARG A 143 -22.67 -2.10 3.88
N ALA A 144 -23.31 -2.95 4.66
CA ALA A 144 -24.77 -2.94 4.85
C ALA A 144 -25.26 -1.62 5.47
N ILE A 145 -24.62 -1.16 6.54
CA ILE A 145 -25.01 0.10 7.17
C ILE A 145 -24.66 1.32 6.32
N ASP A 146 -23.50 1.33 5.64
CA ASP A 146 -23.08 2.42 4.76
C ASP A 146 -24.02 2.59 3.55
N THR A 147 -24.52 1.47 3.03
CA THR A 147 -25.50 1.50 1.94
C THR A 147 -26.81 2.16 2.37
N VAL A 148 -27.32 1.81 3.56
CA VAL A 148 -28.55 2.40 4.10
C VAL A 148 -28.33 3.86 4.50
N ALA A 149 -27.16 4.20 5.00
CA ALA A 149 -26.76 5.57 5.36
C ALA A 149 -26.49 6.46 4.14
N GLY A 150 -26.33 5.88 2.94
CA GLY A 150 -25.95 6.63 1.74
C GLY A 150 -24.50 7.15 1.77
N ASN A 151 -23.60 6.44 2.46
CA ASN A 151 -22.24 6.90 2.72
C ASN A 151 -21.27 6.75 1.52
N GLY A 152 -21.71 6.33 0.34
CA GLY A 152 -20.83 5.98 -0.78
C GLY A 152 -19.80 7.06 -1.13
N ALA A 153 -20.24 8.32 -1.29
CA ALA A 153 -19.32 9.43 -1.58
C ALA A 153 -18.36 9.73 -0.43
N THR A 154 -18.88 9.80 0.81
CA THR A 154 -18.05 10.08 1.99
C THR A 154 -17.03 8.96 2.24
N LEU A 155 -17.38 7.72 1.94
CA LEU A 155 -16.50 6.57 2.07
C LEU A 155 -15.35 6.61 1.03
N ALA A 156 -15.65 7.03 -0.19
CA ALA A 156 -14.62 7.24 -1.22
C ALA A 156 -13.65 8.36 -0.82
N GLU A 157 -14.18 9.53 -0.41
CA GLU A 157 -13.35 10.64 0.09
C GLU A 157 -12.49 10.24 1.30
N TYR A 158 -13.04 9.45 2.21
CA TYR A 158 -12.30 8.93 3.37
C TYR A 158 -11.19 7.97 2.93
N GLY A 159 -11.47 7.07 1.99
CA GLY A 159 -10.50 6.13 1.44
C GLY A 159 -9.28 6.85 0.85
N GLU A 160 -9.52 7.90 0.05
CA GLU A 160 -8.45 8.74 -0.50
C GLU A 160 -7.65 9.45 0.61
N ALA A 161 -8.34 10.05 1.58
CA ALA A 161 -7.69 10.74 2.71
C ALA A 161 -6.89 9.77 3.60
N PHE A 162 -7.38 8.57 3.83
CA PHE A 162 -6.70 7.53 4.60
C PHE A 162 -5.46 7.02 3.87
N THR A 163 -5.53 6.81 2.56
CA THR A 163 -4.39 6.40 1.74
C THR A 163 -3.30 7.49 1.76
N ALA A 164 -3.69 8.74 1.55
CA ALA A 164 -2.77 9.88 1.64
C ALA A 164 -2.10 10.00 3.02
N LEU A 165 -2.84 9.71 4.11
CA LEU A 165 -2.28 9.67 5.47
C LEU A 165 -1.25 8.54 5.63
N GLN A 166 -1.51 7.36 5.10
CA GLN A 166 -0.57 6.23 5.18
C GLN A 166 0.71 6.52 4.40
N GLU A 167 0.59 7.12 3.22
CA GLU A 167 1.74 7.54 2.41
C GLU A 167 2.56 8.62 3.11
N ALA A 168 1.90 9.63 3.70
CA ALA A 168 2.58 10.69 4.46
C ALA A 168 3.32 10.13 5.69
N LYS A 169 2.69 9.21 6.45
CA LYS A 169 3.33 8.55 7.60
C LYS A 169 4.53 7.70 7.19
N ARG A 170 4.45 7.03 6.05
CA ARG A 170 5.56 6.25 5.51
C ARG A 170 6.73 7.15 5.10
N ALA A 171 6.46 8.23 4.37
CA ALA A 171 7.48 9.18 3.96
C ALA A 171 8.19 9.83 5.17
N LEU A 172 7.43 10.22 6.20
CA LEU A 172 8.00 10.74 7.45
C LEU A 172 8.90 9.71 8.14
N ALA A 173 8.47 8.45 8.24
CA ALA A 173 9.27 7.39 8.86
C ALA A 173 10.58 7.11 8.10
N GLU A 174 10.56 7.19 6.78
CA GLU A 174 11.75 7.04 5.93
C GLU A 174 12.74 8.19 6.17
N LEU A 175 12.25 9.46 6.21
CA LEU A 175 13.07 10.64 6.53
C LEU A 175 13.68 10.57 7.94
N GLN A 176 12.88 10.25 8.95
CA GLN A 176 13.35 10.09 10.34
C GLN A 176 14.38 8.97 10.48
N SER A 177 14.20 7.87 9.76
CA SER A 177 15.15 6.76 9.76
C SER A 177 16.48 7.15 9.11
N ALA A 178 16.46 7.96 8.06
CA ALA A 178 17.65 8.51 7.42
C ALA A 178 18.36 9.51 8.34
N ALA A 179 17.64 10.45 8.94
CA ALA A 179 18.18 11.43 9.88
C ALA A 179 18.83 10.76 11.11
N LYS A 180 18.19 9.74 11.68
CA LYS A 180 18.76 9.02 12.83
C LYS A 180 20.10 8.33 12.53
N ARG A 181 20.30 7.85 11.30
CA ARG A 181 21.59 7.28 10.88
C ARG A 181 22.69 8.32 10.77
N ASN A 182 22.32 9.57 10.47
CA ASN A 182 23.26 10.69 10.28
C ASN A 182 23.55 11.44 11.60
N ALA A 183 22.73 11.31 12.64
CA ALA A 183 22.88 12.06 13.88
C ALA A 183 24.20 11.77 14.63
N ASP A 184 24.66 10.52 14.65
CA ASP A 184 25.95 10.13 15.25
C ASP A 184 27.14 10.70 14.45
N GLU A 185 26.95 11.03 13.19
CA GLU A 185 27.97 11.58 12.29
C GLU A 185 27.99 13.11 12.31
N GLU A 186 26.88 13.76 12.64
CA GLU A 186 26.71 15.22 12.65
C GLU A 186 27.64 15.91 13.64
N ASP A 187 27.69 15.46 14.89
CA ASP A 187 28.54 16.04 15.95
C ASP A 187 30.02 15.94 15.58
N TRP A 188 30.42 14.81 14.99
CA TRP A 188 31.78 14.61 14.49
C TRP A 188 32.09 15.56 13.34
N LEU A 189 31.21 15.63 12.33
CA LEU A 189 31.38 16.54 11.17
C LEU A 189 31.46 18.01 11.61
N ARG A 190 30.59 18.42 12.53
CA ARG A 190 30.57 19.78 13.08
C ARG A 190 31.90 20.13 13.74
N HIS A 191 32.41 19.24 14.59
CA HIS A 191 33.68 19.43 15.26
C HIS A 191 34.84 19.53 14.26
N GLN A 192 34.90 18.65 13.24
CA GLN A 192 35.94 18.68 12.22
C GLN A 192 35.86 19.94 11.34
N ALA A 193 34.66 20.36 10.94
CA ALA A 193 34.45 21.57 10.15
C ALA A 193 34.84 22.83 10.93
N GLU A 194 34.48 22.93 12.20
CA GLU A 194 34.84 24.06 13.06
C GLU A 194 36.34 24.15 13.30
N GLU A 195 37.03 23.05 13.55
CA GLU A 195 38.48 23.00 13.71
C GLU A 195 39.20 23.51 12.46
N LEU A 196 38.84 22.99 11.27
CA LEU A 196 39.48 23.42 10.02
C LEU A 196 39.09 24.86 9.64
N ARG A 197 37.90 25.31 9.97
CA ARG A 197 37.46 26.70 9.77
C ARG A 197 38.22 27.65 10.70
N GLY A 198 38.39 27.27 11.99
CA GLY A 198 39.14 28.04 12.97
C GLY A 198 40.64 28.14 12.65
N ALA A 199 41.19 27.17 11.93
CA ALA A 199 42.58 27.19 11.48
C ALA A 199 42.86 28.25 10.41
N ASN A 200 41.85 28.79 9.74
CA ASN A 200 41.93 29.85 8.72
C ASN A 200 43.06 29.63 7.69
N LEU A 201 43.09 28.46 7.08
CA LEU A 201 44.10 27.99 6.14
C LEU A 201 44.04 28.74 4.80
N ARG A 202 45.23 28.99 4.23
CA ARG A 202 45.39 29.65 2.90
C ARG A 202 46.24 28.80 1.98
N VAL A 203 45.87 28.74 0.70
CA VAL A 203 46.66 28.06 -0.34
C VAL A 203 48.03 28.70 -0.45
N GLY A 204 49.10 27.92 -0.55
CA GLY A 204 50.49 28.37 -0.61
C GLY A 204 51.11 28.84 0.71
N GLU A 205 50.34 28.77 1.82
CA GLU A 205 50.82 29.26 3.11
C GLU A 205 52.03 28.47 3.65
N ILE A 206 52.10 27.17 3.41
CA ILE A 206 53.21 26.32 3.89
C ILE A 206 54.51 26.76 3.19
N GLU A 207 54.52 26.89 1.90
CA GLU A 207 55.68 27.28 1.08
C GLU A 207 56.21 28.65 1.51
N GLU A 208 55.29 29.62 1.71
CA GLU A 208 55.60 30.95 2.19
C GLU A 208 56.26 30.89 3.58
N LEU A 209 55.66 30.17 4.51
CA LEU A 209 56.17 30.05 5.86
C LEU A 209 57.47 29.27 5.95
N GLU A 210 57.67 28.21 5.20
CA GLU A 210 58.92 27.47 5.11
C GLU A 210 60.06 28.29 4.53
N GLN A 211 59.77 29.14 3.53
CA GLN A 211 60.77 30.06 2.96
C GLN A 211 61.12 31.14 4.01
N GLU A 212 60.14 31.71 4.69
CA GLU A 212 60.35 32.68 5.75
C GLU A 212 61.16 32.04 6.90
N LEU A 213 60.83 30.82 7.30
CA LEU A 213 61.55 30.07 8.35
C LEU A 213 63.04 29.91 8.03
N ARG A 214 63.34 29.45 6.78
CA ARG A 214 64.74 29.31 6.32
C ARG A 214 65.48 30.63 6.35
N THR A 215 64.85 31.75 6.04
CA THR A 215 65.45 33.08 6.08
C THR A 215 65.74 33.51 7.52
N LEU A 216 64.76 33.30 8.42
CA LEU A 216 64.89 33.65 9.85
C LEU A 216 65.93 32.80 10.61
N GLU A 217 65.99 31.48 10.32
CA GLU A 217 66.98 30.56 10.92
C GLU A 217 68.41 30.88 10.49
N ASN A 218 68.60 31.40 9.30
CA ASN A 218 69.92 31.72 8.76
C ASN A 218 70.21 33.22 8.78
N ALA A 219 69.39 34.04 9.44
CA ALA A 219 69.49 35.49 9.42
C ALA A 219 70.88 36.00 9.78
N ASP A 220 71.51 35.46 10.81
CA ASP A 220 72.87 35.84 11.23
C ASP A 220 73.88 35.52 10.16
N SER A 221 73.83 34.32 9.55
CA SER A 221 74.79 33.91 8.50
C SER A 221 74.61 34.71 7.21
N ILE A 222 73.37 35.03 6.83
CA ILE A 222 73.03 35.83 5.66
C ILE A 222 73.51 37.27 5.88
N SER A 223 73.23 37.82 7.06
CA SER A 223 73.65 39.17 7.47
C SER A 223 75.17 39.32 7.44
N GLU A 224 75.91 38.37 8.01
CA GLU A 224 77.38 38.34 7.98
C GLU A 224 77.94 38.28 6.54
N ALA A 225 77.30 37.45 5.67
CA ALA A 225 77.71 37.34 4.24
C ALA A 225 77.44 38.64 3.48
N LEU A 226 76.26 39.25 3.61
CA LEU A 226 75.90 40.49 2.98
C LEU A 226 76.77 41.64 3.45
N GLN A 227 77.03 41.71 4.76
CA GLN A 227 77.95 42.70 5.35
C GLN A 227 79.36 42.61 4.80
N ARG A 228 79.89 41.39 4.62
CA ARG A 228 81.21 41.19 3.97
C ARG A 228 81.24 41.64 2.53
N VAL A 229 80.18 41.34 1.77
CA VAL A 229 80.06 41.79 0.38
C VAL A 229 80.03 43.32 0.29
N THR A 230 79.16 43.97 1.04
CA THR A 230 79.03 45.43 1.08
C THR A 230 80.33 46.08 1.53
N GLN A 231 80.99 45.59 2.58
CA GLN A 231 82.24 46.08 3.06
C GLN A 231 83.36 45.93 1.99
N SER A 232 83.44 44.77 1.29
CA SER A 232 84.45 44.52 0.24
C SER A 232 84.26 45.44 -0.95
N LEU A 233 83.03 45.85 -1.26
CA LEU A 233 82.73 46.74 -2.40
C LEU A 233 82.95 48.23 -2.07
N ASP A 234 82.48 48.68 -0.84
CA ASP A 234 82.36 50.12 -0.51
C ASP A 234 83.41 50.65 0.47
N GLU A 235 84.36 49.85 0.96
CA GLU A 235 85.36 50.29 1.94
C GLU A 235 86.18 51.47 1.34
N GLU A 236 86.26 52.55 2.13
CA GLU A 236 86.81 53.83 1.63
C GLU A 236 88.25 53.74 1.09
N VAL A 237 89.05 52.83 1.66
CA VAL A 237 90.51 52.78 1.27
C VAL A 237 90.81 51.57 0.40
N THR A 238 90.24 50.41 0.68
CA THR A 238 90.55 49.13 0.06
C THR A 238 89.41 48.54 -0.77
N GLY A 239 88.26 49.20 -0.77
CA GLY A 239 87.09 48.71 -1.47
C GLY A 239 87.29 48.66 -3.01
N VAL A 240 86.60 47.62 -3.63
CA VAL A 240 86.72 47.39 -5.08
C VAL A 240 86.29 48.60 -5.86
N LEU A 241 85.22 49.31 -5.47
CA LEU A 241 84.73 50.51 -6.12
C LEU A 241 85.72 51.66 -6.08
N THR A 242 86.44 51.84 -4.98
CA THR A 242 87.50 52.80 -4.80
C THR A 242 88.71 52.43 -5.70
N THR A 243 89.14 51.18 -5.72
CA THR A 243 90.22 50.67 -6.56
C THR A 243 89.91 50.81 -8.03
N LEU A 244 88.68 50.52 -8.48
CA LEU A 244 88.28 50.73 -9.90
C LEU A 244 88.27 52.20 -10.30
N ARG A 245 87.86 53.13 -9.41
CA ARG A 245 87.88 54.56 -9.62
C ARG A 245 89.35 55.07 -9.76
N GLU A 246 90.27 54.56 -8.93
CA GLU A 246 91.69 54.87 -9.05
C GLU A 246 92.29 54.36 -10.37
N ALA A 247 91.92 53.13 -10.78
CA ALA A 247 92.34 52.55 -12.05
C ALA A 247 91.83 53.38 -13.23
N GLU A 248 90.55 53.77 -13.23
CA GLU A 248 89.93 54.65 -14.20
C GLU A 248 90.70 55.98 -14.28
N ASN A 249 90.95 56.63 -13.17
CA ASN A 249 91.72 57.88 -13.11
C ASN A 249 93.12 57.69 -13.63
N SER A 250 93.82 56.59 -13.38
CA SER A 250 95.18 56.31 -13.90
C SER A 250 95.19 56.15 -15.41
N LEU A 251 94.18 55.43 -15.98
CA LEU A 251 94.04 55.31 -17.45
C LEU A 251 93.65 56.63 -18.11
N ARG A 252 92.86 57.48 -17.46
CA ARG A 252 92.54 58.82 -17.95
C ARG A 252 93.79 59.67 -18.12
N ARG A 253 94.80 59.60 -17.26
CA ARG A 253 96.04 60.34 -17.29
C ARG A 253 96.91 59.92 -18.49
N ILE A 254 96.80 58.71 -19.02
CA ILE A 254 97.59 58.20 -20.14
C ILE A 254 96.82 58.10 -21.46
N SER A 255 95.53 58.52 -21.46
CA SER A 255 94.64 58.38 -22.62
C SER A 255 95.08 59.05 -23.89
N GLU A 256 95.85 60.16 -23.81
CA GLU A 256 96.45 60.84 -24.92
C GLU A 256 97.58 60.03 -25.60
N ASN A 257 98.28 59.16 -24.83
CA ASN A 257 99.45 58.42 -25.32
C ASN A 257 99.17 56.91 -25.52
N TYR A 258 97.96 56.42 -25.21
CA TYR A 258 97.61 55.00 -25.34
C TYR A 258 96.20 54.86 -25.97
N SER A 259 96.14 54.44 -27.22
CA SER A 259 94.90 54.40 -28.02
C SER A 259 93.79 53.48 -27.47
N SER A 260 94.14 52.43 -26.77
CA SER A 260 93.17 51.51 -26.17
C SER A 260 92.67 51.96 -24.78
N ALA A 261 93.16 53.07 -24.23
CA ALA A 261 92.80 53.59 -22.94
C ALA A 261 91.29 53.90 -22.84
N GLY A 262 90.68 54.47 -23.88
CA GLY A 262 89.27 54.82 -23.94
C GLY A 262 88.36 53.60 -23.74
N GLU A 263 88.66 52.52 -24.47
CA GLU A 263 87.89 51.27 -24.33
C GLU A 263 88.02 50.65 -22.94
N LEU A 264 89.19 50.63 -22.34
CA LEU A 264 89.41 50.11 -21.00
C LEU A 264 88.74 50.97 -19.93
N ILE A 265 88.69 52.29 -20.07
CA ILE A 265 87.98 53.21 -19.19
C ILE A 265 86.47 52.88 -19.17
N GLU A 266 85.89 52.76 -20.40
CA GLU A 266 84.45 52.43 -20.51
C GLU A 266 84.09 51.05 -19.85
N ARG A 267 84.95 50.06 -20.04
CA ARG A 267 84.78 48.74 -19.44
C ARG A 267 84.93 48.78 -17.94
N ILE A 268 85.92 49.51 -17.37
CA ILE A 268 86.04 49.69 -15.92
C ILE A 268 84.89 50.49 -15.36
N HIS A 269 84.45 51.52 -16.06
CA HIS A 269 83.26 52.30 -15.65
C HIS A 269 81.99 51.46 -15.59
N SER A 270 81.71 50.67 -16.62
CA SER A 270 80.58 49.76 -16.66
C SER A 270 80.61 48.74 -15.49
N ALA A 271 81.79 48.17 -15.22
CA ALA A 271 81.94 47.24 -14.08
C ALA A 271 81.73 47.95 -12.74
N ALA A 272 82.20 49.19 -12.58
CA ALA A 272 82.00 49.98 -11.37
C ALA A 272 80.49 50.33 -11.15
N VAL A 273 79.74 50.63 -12.20
CA VAL A 273 78.32 50.89 -12.15
C VAL A 273 77.56 49.65 -11.72
N GLU A 274 77.87 48.47 -12.28
CA GLU A 274 77.26 47.18 -11.92
C GLU A 274 77.54 46.79 -10.43
N LEU A 275 78.83 46.90 -10.04
CA LEU A 275 79.17 46.59 -8.62
C LEU A 275 78.56 47.58 -7.61
N LYS A 276 78.37 48.84 -8.02
CA LYS A 276 77.68 49.82 -7.20
C LYS A 276 76.18 49.45 -6.99
N ASP A 277 75.53 48.95 -8.04
CA ASP A 277 74.16 48.46 -7.96
C ASP A 277 74.05 47.23 -7.08
N ILE A 278 75.01 46.30 -7.22
CA ILE A 278 75.10 45.11 -6.30
C ILE A 278 75.31 45.56 -4.87
N SER A 279 76.18 46.53 -4.58
CA SER A 279 76.40 47.04 -3.21
C SER A 279 75.15 47.69 -2.64
N ALA A 280 74.42 48.45 -3.41
CA ALA A 280 73.14 49.07 -3.00
C ALA A 280 72.10 48.02 -2.72
N THR A 281 72.00 46.97 -3.54
CA THR A 281 71.07 45.85 -3.31
C THR A 281 71.40 45.08 -2.08
N THR A 282 72.69 44.72 -1.86
CA THR A 282 73.13 43.99 -0.65
C THR A 282 72.93 44.81 0.64
N ALA A 283 73.15 46.14 0.57
CA ALA A 283 72.91 47.02 1.70
C ALA A 283 71.39 47.11 2.05
N TYR A 284 70.55 47.20 1.03
CA TYR A 284 69.09 47.19 1.19
C TYR A 284 68.60 45.87 1.80
N ASP A 285 69.08 44.73 1.32
CA ASP A 285 68.73 43.43 1.84
C ASP A 285 69.23 43.25 3.29
N LEU A 286 70.41 43.75 3.62
CA LEU A 286 70.97 43.72 4.98
C LEU A 286 70.11 44.48 6.00
N GLU A 287 69.52 45.62 5.64
CA GLU A 287 68.59 46.38 6.47
C GLU A 287 67.28 45.64 6.74
N ARG A 288 66.91 44.75 5.85
CA ARG A 288 65.64 43.98 5.95
C ARG A 288 65.81 42.65 6.69
N ILE A 289 66.99 42.10 6.79
CA ILE A 289 67.30 40.85 7.48
C ILE A 289 67.61 41.17 8.93
N GLU A 290 66.58 41.25 9.76
CA GLU A 290 66.71 41.30 11.20
C GLU A 290 66.46 39.92 11.83
N ALA A 291 67.31 39.51 12.78
CA ALA A 291 67.07 38.37 13.64
C ALA A 291 65.83 38.72 14.52
N ASN A 292 64.66 38.17 14.17
CA ASN A 292 63.42 38.39 14.93
C ASN A 292 62.95 37.07 15.59
N PRO A 293 63.34 36.79 16.84
CA PRO A 293 63.01 35.57 17.56
C PRO A 293 61.47 35.39 17.73
N GLU A 294 60.75 36.48 17.97
CA GLU A 294 59.30 36.42 18.15
C GLU A 294 58.58 35.99 16.85
N ARG A 295 59.09 36.46 15.72
CA ARG A 295 58.54 36.07 14.43
C ARG A 295 58.89 34.62 14.07
N LEU A 296 60.10 34.17 14.40
CA LEU A 296 60.57 32.78 14.25
C LEU A 296 59.66 31.83 15.04
N ASP A 297 59.36 32.13 16.31
CA ASP A 297 58.47 31.35 17.14
C ASP A 297 57.03 31.33 16.56
N ALA A 298 56.51 32.46 16.08
CA ALA A 298 55.21 32.56 15.46
C ALA A 298 55.09 31.72 14.17
N VAL A 299 56.10 31.71 13.31
CA VAL A 299 56.18 30.89 12.10
C VAL A 299 56.19 29.39 12.44
N ASN A 300 57.04 29.01 13.45
CA ASN A 300 57.11 27.63 13.92
C ASN A 300 55.75 27.15 14.47
N LEU A 301 55.13 27.92 15.35
CA LEU A 301 53.81 27.58 15.89
C LEU A 301 52.71 27.43 14.79
N ARG A 302 52.79 28.28 13.78
CA ARG A 302 51.83 28.22 12.65
C ARG A 302 52.05 26.97 11.81
N LEU A 303 53.29 26.63 11.46
CA LEU A 303 53.66 25.42 10.74
C LEU A 303 53.28 24.16 11.54
N ASP A 304 53.58 24.15 12.85
CA ASP A 304 53.19 23.04 13.72
C ASP A 304 51.67 22.80 13.76
N LEU A 305 50.89 23.86 13.78
CA LEU A 305 49.43 23.77 13.70
C LEU A 305 49.02 23.11 12.38
N ILE A 306 49.54 23.60 11.24
CA ILE A 306 49.18 23.08 9.91
C ILE A 306 49.59 21.63 9.76
N TYR A 307 50.81 21.24 10.15
CA TYR A 307 51.27 19.84 10.08
C TYR A 307 50.54 18.92 11.05
N THR A 308 50.08 19.43 12.19
CA THR A 308 49.24 18.67 13.10
C THR A 308 47.86 18.39 12.47
N LEU A 309 47.26 19.37 11.81
CA LEU A 309 46.04 19.18 11.08
C LEU A 309 46.20 18.22 9.92
N GLN A 310 47.28 18.32 9.13
CA GLN A 310 47.58 17.37 8.04
C GLN A 310 47.68 15.93 8.57
N ARG A 311 48.44 15.70 9.66
CA ARG A 311 48.55 14.37 10.27
C ARG A 311 47.23 13.86 10.80
N LYS A 312 46.46 14.72 11.46
CA LYS A 312 45.15 14.36 12.02
C LYS A 312 44.16 13.96 10.95
N HIS A 313 44.10 14.74 9.90
CA HIS A 313 43.15 14.53 8.79
C HIS A 313 43.72 13.67 7.66
N ARG A 314 44.98 13.21 7.77
CA ARG A 314 45.72 12.44 6.74
C ARG A 314 45.76 13.14 5.40
N ALA A 315 45.92 14.46 5.40
CA ALA A 315 45.99 15.29 4.21
C ALA A 315 47.42 15.47 3.78
N GLU A 316 47.71 15.39 2.49
CA GLU A 316 49.05 15.55 1.91
C GLU A 316 49.45 17.01 1.78
N GLY A 317 48.46 17.94 1.72
CA GLY A 317 48.68 19.38 1.53
C GLY A 317 47.59 20.24 2.18
N ILE A 318 47.81 21.56 2.16
CA ILE A 318 46.90 22.55 2.72
C ILE A 318 45.60 22.63 1.86
N GLU A 319 45.71 22.43 0.55
CA GLU A 319 44.60 22.38 -0.39
C GLU A 319 43.64 21.26 -0.04
N GLU A 320 44.16 20.11 0.37
CA GLU A 320 43.35 18.97 0.77
C GLU A 320 42.62 19.23 2.10
N LEU A 321 43.25 19.92 3.04
CA LEU A 321 42.60 20.38 4.28
C LEU A 321 41.45 21.36 3.99
N ILE A 322 41.65 22.26 3.05
CA ILE A 322 40.61 23.21 2.61
C ILE A 322 39.45 22.45 1.94
N ALA A 323 39.75 21.50 1.05
CA ALA A 323 38.74 20.67 0.39
C ALA A 323 37.97 19.79 1.41
N LEU A 324 38.63 19.28 2.43
CA LEU A 324 37.99 18.56 3.53
C LEU A 324 37.04 19.46 4.34
N ARG A 325 37.48 20.69 4.68
CA ARG A 325 36.63 21.68 5.34
C ARG A 325 35.34 21.95 4.55
N ASP A 326 35.50 22.15 3.26
CA ASP A 326 34.36 22.47 2.38
C ASP A 326 33.42 21.28 2.25
N ARG A 327 33.95 20.05 2.14
CA ARG A 327 33.17 18.81 2.15
C ARG A 327 32.38 18.62 3.44
N TYR A 328 33.01 18.81 4.59
CA TYR A 328 32.32 18.69 5.89
C TYR A 328 31.23 19.74 6.04
N THR A 329 31.46 20.95 5.55
CA THR A 329 30.47 22.04 5.54
C THR A 329 29.25 21.70 4.66
N GLU A 330 29.50 21.12 3.48
CA GLU A 330 28.43 20.67 2.57
C GLU A 330 27.61 19.53 3.18
N GLN A 331 28.26 18.55 3.81
CA GLN A 331 27.57 17.44 4.50
C GLN A 331 26.69 17.95 5.65
N LEU A 332 27.17 18.91 6.44
CA LEU A 332 26.37 19.53 7.50
C LEU A 332 25.15 20.27 6.95
N SER A 333 25.31 21.01 5.88
CA SER A 333 24.19 21.70 5.21
C SER A 333 23.14 20.72 4.70
N ALA A 334 23.55 19.55 4.20
CA ALA A 334 22.63 18.50 3.78
C ALA A 334 21.83 17.90 4.98
N ILE A 335 22.45 17.79 6.16
CA ILE A 335 21.78 17.32 7.38
C ILE A 335 20.75 18.36 7.87
N GLU A 336 21.12 19.63 7.92
CA GLU A 336 20.21 20.73 8.29
C GLU A 336 18.99 20.83 7.39
N HIS A 337 19.16 20.58 6.08
CA HIS A 337 18.05 20.52 5.12
C HIS A 337 17.12 19.31 5.38
N SER A 338 17.67 18.19 5.87
CA SER A 338 16.88 17.02 6.26
C SER A 338 15.90 17.32 7.42
N ASP A 339 16.28 18.14 8.39
CA ASP A 339 15.41 18.55 9.51
C ASP A 339 14.24 19.43 9.03
N GLU A 340 14.46 20.23 8.00
CA GLU A 340 13.40 21.03 7.39
C GLU A 340 12.39 20.13 6.65
N LEU A 341 12.87 19.16 5.89
CA LEU A 341 12.02 18.15 5.23
C LEU A 341 11.21 17.31 6.22
N ILE A 342 11.79 16.96 7.37
CA ILE A 342 11.06 16.24 8.43
C ILE A 342 9.91 17.09 8.98
N ARG A 343 10.13 18.39 9.25
CA ARG A 343 9.07 19.30 9.73
C ARG A 343 7.95 19.45 8.71
N GLU A 344 8.28 19.58 7.43
CA GLU A 344 7.29 19.64 6.36
C GLU A 344 6.48 18.33 6.27
N ALA A 345 7.15 17.18 6.40
CA ALA A 345 6.49 15.88 6.41
C ALA A 345 5.59 15.69 7.64
N GLU A 346 6.00 16.14 8.82
CA GLU A 346 5.17 16.14 10.05
C GLU A 346 3.92 17.01 9.88
N GLN A 347 4.06 18.18 9.30
CA GLN A 347 2.92 19.05 9.02
C GLN A 347 1.95 18.37 8.04
N ARG A 348 2.47 17.75 6.99
CA ARG A 348 1.65 17.00 6.03
C ARG A 348 0.91 15.84 6.68
N VAL A 349 1.55 15.09 7.58
CA VAL A 349 0.90 14.02 8.35
C VAL A 349 -0.25 14.61 9.18
N ALA A 350 -0.04 15.71 9.89
CA ALA A 350 -1.06 16.34 10.71
C ALA A 350 -2.26 16.83 9.86
N GLU A 351 -2.03 17.41 8.69
CA GLU A 351 -3.07 17.83 7.75
C GLU A 351 -3.90 16.64 7.23
N CYS A 352 -3.22 15.57 6.79
CA CYS A 352 -3.89 14.35 6.32
C CYS A 352 -4.67 13.67 7.44
N GLU A 353 -4.13 13.61 8.65
CA GLU A 353 -4.79 13.04 9.83
C GLU A 353 -6.04 13.82 10.25
N GLY A 354 -5.97 15.15 10.20
CA GLY A 354 -7.12 16.01 10.43
C GLY A 354 -8.25 15.77 9.43
N LYS A 355 -7.93 15.64 8.14
CA LYS A 355 -8.92 15.34 7.08
C LYS A 355 -9.54 13.95 7.26
N ALA A 356 -8.71 12.92 7.44
CA ALA A 356 -9.18 11.55 7.63
C ALA A 356 -10.07 11.43 8.88
N THR A 357 -9.68 12.05 10.00
CA THR A 357 -10.46 12.07 11.23
C THR A 357 -11.82 12.76 11.07
N ALA A 358 -11.86 13.90 10.40
CA ALA A 358 -13.12 14.62 10.15
C ALA A 358 -14.10 13.78 9.29
N LEU A 359 -13.60 13.06 8.29
CA LEU A 359 -14.41 12.16 7.46
C LEU A 359 -14.83 10.90 8.23
N ALA A 360 -13.96 10.34 9.08
CA ALA A 360 -14.29 9.21 9.94
C ALA A 360 -15.44 9.55 10.91
N ILE A 361 -15.45 10.76 11.50
CA ILE A 361 -16.54 11.24 12.37
C ILE A 361 -17.84 11.33 11.56
N LYS A 362 -17.82 11.88 10.36
CA LYS A 362 -19.01 11.96 9.50
C LYS A 362 -19.58 10.57 9.18
N LEU A 363 -18.70 9.59 8.87
CA LEU A 363 -19.11 8.19 8.66
C LEU A 363 -19.73 7.60 9.91
N HIS A 364 -19.11 7.79 11.07
CA HIS A 364 -19.62 7.33 12.36
C HIS A 364 -21.03 7.85 12.63
N ASP A 365 -21.23 9.17 12.55
CA ASP A 365 -22.51 9.81 12.82
C ASP A 365 -23.61 9.32 11.86
N ALA A 366 -23.28 9.16 10.58
CA ALA A 366 -24.21 8.64 9.59
C ALA A 366 -24.59 7.17 9.88
N ARG A 367 -23.64 6.33 10.27
CA ARG A 367 -23.84 4.92 10.66
C ARG A 367 -24.72 4.81 11.90
N VAL A 368 -24.41 5.58 12.93
CA VAL A 368 -25.21 5.63 14.18
C VAL A 368 -26.64 6.08 13.88
N LYS A 369 -26.82 7.10 13.05
CA LYS A 369 -28.14 7.61 12.66
C LYS A 369 -28.96 6.62 11.83
N ALA A 370 -28.31 5.82 10.96
CA ALA A 370 -28.98 4.83 10.11
C ALA A 370 -29.33 3.54 10.86
N SER A 371 -28.58 3.20 11.92
CA SER A 371 -28.73 1.94 12.66
C SER A 371 -30.15 1.65 13.18
N PRO A 372 -30.89 2.60 13.80
CA PRO A 372 -32.25 2.35 14.28
C PRO A 372 -33.24 2.04 13.16
N ALA A 373 -33.13 2.73 12.01
CA ALA A 373 -34.02 2.51 10.87
C ALA A 373 -33.82 1.12 10.25
N LEU A 374 -32.54 0.74 10.05
CA LEU A 374 -32.20 -0.60 9.56
C LEU A 374 -32.63 -1.68 10.54
N SER A 375 -32.37 -1.51 11.84
CA SER A 375 -32.80 -2.45 12.90
C SER A 375 -34.31 -2.65 12.89
N LYS A 376 -35.06 -1.56 12.81
CA LYS A 376 -36.54 -1.63 12.78
C LYS A 376 -37.04 -2.39 11.54
N SER A 377 -36.50 -2.07 10.36
CA SER A 377 -36.91 -2.76 9.11
C SER A 377 -36.64 -4.25 9.14
N VAL A 378 -35.53 -4.68 9.76
CA VAL A 378 -35.21 -6.09 9.94
C VAL A 378 -36.18 -6.74 10.93
N VAL A 379 -36.46 -6.10 12.07
CA VAL A 379 -37.41 -6.61 13.09
C VAL A 379 -38.81 -6.74 12.50
N ASP A 380 -39.31 -5.77 11.75
CA ASP A 380 -40.63 -5.83 11.11
C ASP A 380 -40.76 -7.08 10.21
N ILE A 381 -39.72 -7.42 9.48
CA ILE A 381 -39.71 -8.65 8.67
C ILE A 381 -39.62 -9.90 9.56
N LEU A 382 -38.78 -9.91 10.60
CA LEU A 382 -38.64 -11.04 11.52
C LEU A 382 -39.96 -11.37 12.20
N HIS A 383 -40.75 -10.37 12.61
CA HIS A 383 -42.08 -10.57 13.17
C HIS A 383 -42.99 -11.24 12.15
N THR A 384 -42.95 -10.87 10.88
CA THR A 384 -43.74 -11.49 9.82
C THR A 384 -43.36 -12.96 9.59
N VAL A 385 -42.08 -13.33 9.70
CA VAL A 385 -41.62 -14.72 9.50
C VAL A 385 -41.67 -15.58 10.77
N GLY A 386 -42.57 -15.26 11.68
CA GLY A 386 -42.87 -16.08 12.86
C GLY A 386 -41.92 -15.91 14.04
N MET A 387 -41.25 -14.77 14.14
CA MET A 387 -40.35 -14.42 15.25
C MET A 387 -40.88 -13.16 15.97
N ALA A 388 -42.10 -13.27 16.55
CA ALA A 388 -42.82 -12.14 17.11
C ALA A 388 -42.09 -11.39 18.24
N ASP A 389 -41.26 -12.11 18.99
CA ASP A 389 -40.49 -11.55 20.13
C ASP A 389 -39.02 -11.26 19.77
N ALA A 390 -38.67 -11.27 18.48
CA ALA A 390 -37.30 -11.05 18.02
C ALA A 390 -36.84 -9.61 18.26
N GLU A 391 -35.64 -9.47 18.78
CA GLU A 391 -34.90 -8.20 18.84
C GLU A 391 -33.69 -8.25 17.91
N PHE A 392 -33.50 -7.16 17.16
CA PHE A 392 -32.30 -6.96 16.36
C PHE A 392 -31.75 -5.56 16.59
N LYS A 393 -30.48 -5.47 16.96
CA LYS A 393 -29.79 -4.20 17.24
C LYS A 393 -28.48 -4.12 16.45
N ILE A 394 -28.12 -2.93 16.01
CA ILE A 394 -26.86 -2.65 15.37
C ILE A 394 -26.03 -1.80 16.32
N ALA A 395 -24.88 -2.33 16.74
CA ALA A 395 -23.92 -1.62 17.56
C ALA A 395 -22.80 -1.06 16.64
N VAL A 396 -22.57 0.25 16.73
CA VAL A 396 -21.47 0.93 16.06
C VAL A 396 -20.50 1.38 17.15
N THR A 397 -19.28 0.87 17.13
CA THR A 397 -18.25 1.14 18.14
C THR A 397 -16.98 1.63 17.48
N ALA A 398 -16.32 2.65 18.06
CA ALA A 398 -15.06 3.15 17.53
C ALA A 398 -13.95 2.10 17.62
N THR A 399 -13.13 2.02 16.59
CA THR A 399 -11.98 1.11 16.49
C THR A 399 -10.79 1.79 15.81
N GLN A 400 -9.70 1.05 15.64
CA GLN A 400 -8.55 1.51 14.86
C GLN A 400 -8.98 1.87 13.43
N PRO A 401 -8.52 3.02 12.88
CA PRO A 401 -8.83 3.43 11.53
C PRO A 401 -8.37 2.41 10.47
N THR A 402 -9.27 2.11 9.55
CA THR A 402 -9.03 1.25 8.38
C THR A 402 -9.46 1.98 7.13
N ILE A 403 -9.26 1.42 5.96
CA ILE A 403 -9.73 1.99 4.68
C ILE A 403 -11.26 2.19 4.62
N SER A 404 -12.03 1.49 5.46
CA SER A 404 -13.49 1.58 5.54
C SER A 404 -14.01 2.44 6.69
N GLY A 405 -13.16 3.21 7.35
CA GLY A 405 -13.52 4.05 8.48
C GLY A 405 -12.88 3.64 9.79
N ALA A 406 -13.31 4.25 10.88
CA ALA A 406 -12.83 4.01 12.23
C ALA A 406 -13.88 3.34 13.13
N ASP A 407 -14.79 2.52 12.55
CA ASP A 407 -15.86 1.83 13.25
C ASP A 407 -15.80 0.32 13.10
N ALA A 408 -16.18 -0.38 14.15
CA ALA A 408 -16.65 -1.75 14.10
C ALA A 408 -18.19 -1.75 14.18
N VAL A 409 -18.81 -2.55 13.32
CA VAL A 409 -20.27 -2.70 13.26
C VAL A 409 -20.64 -4.12 13.64
N ASP A 410 -21.44 -4.28 14.68
CA ASP A 410 -21.92 -5.59 15.14
C ASP A 410 -23.43 -5.70 15.04
N PHE A 411 -23.89 -6.83 14.50
CA PHE A 411 -25.29 -7.20 14.47
C PHE A 411 -25.59 -8.08 15.67
N LEU A 412 -26.48 -7.58 16.54
CA LEU A 412 -26.88 -8.25 17.75
C LEU A 412 -28.34 -8.73 17.60
N PHE A 413 -28.58 -9.98 17.90
CA PHE A 413 -29.88 -10.61 17.72
C PHE A 413 -30.30 -11.42 18.99
N SER A 414 -31.60 -11.42 19.27
CA SER A 414 -32.26 -12.35 20.15
C SER A 414 -33.58 -12.80 19.53
N ALA A 415 -33.88 -14.10 19.59
CA ALA A 415 -35.17 -14.65 19.16
C ALA A 415 -36.28 -14.41 20.19
N ASN A 416 -35.93 -14.04 21.43
CA ASN A 416 -36.85 -13.87 22.53
C ASN A 416 -36.51 -12.59 23.31
N ALA A 417 -37.50 -11.74 23.58
CA ALA A 417 -37.34 -10.47 24.30
C ALA A 417 -36.81 -10.62 25.74
N SER A 418 -36.95 -11.82 26.34
CA SER A 418 -36.41 -12.10 27.68
C SER A 418 -34.89 -12.35 27.71
N VAL A 419 -34.25 -12.47 26.57
CA VAL A 419 -32.82 -12.77 26.44
C VAL A 419 -32.13 -11.58 25.78
N ALA A 420 -31.04 -11.08 26.39
CA ALA A 420 -30.27 -10.00 25.82
C ALA A 420 -29.73 -10.36 24.43
N PRO A 421 -29.83 -9.45 23.42
CA PRO A 421 -29.30 -9.69 22.10
C PRO A 421 -27.79 -9.96 22.12
N ARG A 422 -27.36 -10.98 21.38
CA ARG A 422 -25.94 -11.41 21.25
C ARG A 422 -25.49 -11.32 19.80
N ALA A 423 -24.20 -11.33 19.60
CA ALA A 423 -23.63 -11.33 18.26
C ALA A 423 -24.22 -12.48 17.43
N ILE A 424 -24.59 -12.15 16.20
CA ILE A 424 -25.33 -13.04 15.29
C ILE A 424 -24.59 -14.36 15.02
N GLU A 425 -23.26 -14.36 15.11
CA GLU A 425 -22.39 -15.53 14.94
C GLU A 425 -22.59 -16.57 16.07
N LYS A 426 -23.21 -16.17 17.17
CA LYS A 426 -23.45 -17.03 18.33
C LYS A 426 -24.85 -17.63 18.35
N ILE A 427 -25.62 -17.48 17.28
CA ILE A 427 -26.94 -18.09 17.13
C ILE A 427 -26.76 -19.58 16.87
N ALA A 428 -27.41 -20.40 17.72
CA ALA A 428 -27.29 -21.85 17.66
C ALA A 428 -28.27 -22.51 16.67
N SER A 429 -29.38 -21.82 16.30
CA SER A 429 -30.42 -22.35 15.42
C SER A 429 -30.25 -21.94 13.98
N GLY A 430 -30.05 -22.92 13.07
CA GLY A 430 -29.91 -22.67 11.63
C GLY A 430 -31.15 -21.98 11.03
N GLY A 431 -32.36 -22.38 11.41
CA GLY A 431 -33.60 -21.79 10.93
C GLY A 431 -33.81 -20.34 11.39
N GLU A 432 -33.39 -19.99 12.62
CA GLU A 432 -33.43 -18.60 13.11
C GLU A 432 -32.45 -17.72 12.31
N LEU A 433 -31.26 -18.21 12.11
CA LEU A 433 -30.22 -17.48 11.37
C LEU A 433 -30.63 -17.26 9.90
N SER A 434 -31.21 -18.27 9.25
CA SER A 434 -31.74 -18.15 7.89
C SER A 434 -32.83 -17.08 7.76
N ARG A 435 -33.73 -16.98 8.73
CA ARG A 435 -34.77 -15.94 8.77
C ARG A 435 -34.20 -14.54 9.01
N VAL A 436 -33.20 -14.40 9.89
CA VAL A 436 -32.48 -13.13 10.07
C VAL A 436 -31.77 -12.72 8.77
N MET A 437 -31.19 -13.69 8.06
CA MET A 437 -30.57 -13.45 6.75
C MET A 437 -31.60 -12.99 5.72
N LEU A 438 -32.73 -13.66 5.65
CA LEU A 438 -33.83 -13.24 4.75
C LEU A 438 -34.26 -11.81 5.06
N ALA A 439 -34.45 -11.47 6.33
CA ALA A 439 -34.86 -10.14 6.74
C ALA A 439 -33.82 -9.06 6.37
N LEU A 440 -32.55 -9.32 6.64
CA LEU A 440 -31.46 -8.42 6.25
C LEU A 440 -31.37 -8.25 4.74
N LYS A 441 -31.35 -9.34 3.98
CA LYS A 441 -31.26 -9.30 2.51
C LYS A 441 -32.44 -8.59 1.89
N THR A 442 -33.65 -8.87 2.35
CA THR A 442 -34.86 -8.19 1.87
C THR A 442 -34.82 -6.69 2.14
N THR A 443 -34.28 -6.28 3.29
CA THR A 443 -34.11 -4.86 3.63
C THR A 443 -33.06 -4.20 2.74
N LEU A 444 -31.95 -4.88 2.48
CA LEU A 444 -30.81 -4.35 1.71
C LEU A 444 -31.01 -4.42 0.20
N ALA A 445 -31.85 -5.31 -0.31
CA ALA A 445 -32.08 -5.53 -1.73
C ALA A 445 -32.52 -4.28 -2.51
N ARG A 446 -33.13 -3.32 -1.81
CA ARG A 446 -33.54 -2.02 -2.39
C ARG A 446 -32.38 -1.06 -2.62
N HIS A 447 -31.25 -1.31 -1.99
CA HIS A 447 -30.09 -0.42 -1.94
C HIS A 447 -28.82 -1.04 -2.53
N LEU A 448 -28.74 -2.35 -2.62
CA LEU A 448 -27.59 -3.10 -3.14
C LEU A 448 -28.00 -3.87 -4.39
N ALA A 449 -27.23 -3.77 -5.47
CA ALA A 449 -27.28 -4.74 -6.54
C ALA A 449 -26.71 -6.05 -5.98
N LEU A 450 -27.59 -6.89 -5.39
CA LEU A 450 -27.19 -8.18 -4.85
C LEU A 450 -27.12 -9.20 -6.00
N PRO A 451 -26.19 -10.17 -5.89
CA PRO A 451 -26.07 -11.27 -6.83
C PRO A 451 -27.30 -12.22 -6.72
N THR A 452 -27.26 -13.31 -7.47
CA THR A 452 -28.20 -14.43 -7.28
C THR A 452 -28.13 -14.94 -5.84
N ILE A 453 -29.26 -15.04 -5.17
CA ILE A 453 -29.34 -15.64 -3.82
C ILE A 453 -29.90 -17.05 -3.94
N ILE A 454 -29.26 -17.98 -3.21
CA ILE A 454 -29.72 -19.36 -3.07
C ILE A 454 -30.08 -19.61 -1.62
N PHE A 455 -31.34 -19.94 -1.34
CA PHE A 455 -31.80 -20.40 -0.03
C PHE A 455 -31.91 -21.92 -0.01
N ASP A 456 -31.41 -22.52 1.05
CA ASP A 456 -31.50 -23.97 1.30
C ASP A 456 -32.27 -24.21 2.60
N GLU A 457 -33.47 -24.73 2.46
CA GLU A 457 -34.40 -25.09 3.57
C GLU A 457 -34.64 -23.95 4.58
N ILE A 458 -34.83 -22.71 4.09
CA ILE A 458 -35.12 -21.54 4.96
C ILE A 458 -36.45 -21.70 5.74
N ASP A 459 -37.34 -22.54 5.26
CA ASP A 459 -38.67 -22.89 5.80
C ASP A 459 -38.61 -24.01 6.82
N THR A 460 -37.44 -24.49 7.24
CA THR A 460 -37.31 -25.51 8.26
C THR A 460 -37.88 -25.03 9.60
N GLY A 461 -38.80 -25.83 10.16
CA GLY A 461 -39.44 -25.56 11.46
C GLY A 461 -40.58 -24.55 11.42
N ILE A 462 -41.05 -24.16 10.23
CA ILE A 462 -42.25 -23.33 10.07
C ILE A 462 -43.29 -24.05 9.19
N SER A 463 -44.55 -23.70 9.37
CA SER A 463 -45.67 -24.30 8.62
C SER A 463 -46.84 -23.34 8.53
N GLY A 464 -47.84 -23.68 7.71
CA GLY A 464 -49.09 -22.96 7.60
C GLY A 464 -48.91 -21.49 7.19
N ARG A 465 -49.45 -20.58 8.00
CA ARG A 465 -49.42 -19.12 7.68
C ARG A 465 -47.99 -18.56 7.61
N THR A 466 -47.16 -18.93 8.57
CA THR A 466 -45.78 -18.44 8.61
C THR A 466 -44.97 -18.85 7.37
N ALA A 467 -45.14 -20.07 6.87
CA ALA A 467 -44.51 -20.53 5.65
C ALA A 467 -45.01 -19.75 4.42
N ASN A 468 -46.30 -19.40 4.38
CA ASN A 468 -46.83 -18.52 3.30
C ASN A 468 -46.19 -17.11 3.37
N ASP A 469 -46.12 -16.54 4.59
CA ASP A 469 -45.52 -15.19 4.77
C ASP A 469 -44.04 -15.16 4.36
N VAL A 470 -43.28 -16.24 4.65
CA VAL A 470 -41.90 -16.42 4.16
C VAL A 470 -41.87 -16.48 2.62
N GLY A 471 -42.77 -17.27 2.02
CA GLY A 471 -42.90 -17.35 0.56
C GLY A 471 -43.18 -15.99 -0.08
N ASP A 472 -44.08 -15.19 0.53
CA ASP A 472 -44.40 -13.83 0.04
C ASP A 472 -43.22 -12.87 0.17
N ILE A 473 -42.36 -13.00 1.18
CA ILE A 473 -41.13 -12.21 1.34
C ILE A 473 -40.13 -12.62 0.30
N ILE A 474 -39.92 -13.92 0.08
CA ILE A 474 -39.01 -14.44 -0.97
C ILE A 474 -39.48 -13.98 -2.34
N SER A 475 -40.77 -14.06 -2.62
CA SER A 475 -41.35 -13.59 -3.90
C SER A 475 -41.13 -12.09 -4.12
N ARG A 476 -41.28 -11.26 -3.06
CA ARG A 476 -40.97 -9.82 -3.15
C ARG A 476 -39.48 -9.57 -3.38
N LEU A 477 -38.60 -10.32 -2.72
CA LEU A 477 -37.17 -10.23 -2.93
C LEU A 477 -36.80 -10.56 -4.38
N ALA A 478 -37.46 -11.57 -4.95
CA ALA A 478 -37.25 -12.01 -6.32
C ALA A 478 -37.71 -11.00 -7.41
N GLN A 479 -38.43 -9.95 -7.05
CA GLN A 479 -38.73 -8.84 -7.96
C GLN A 479 -37.53 -7.92 -8.21
N SER A 480 -36.57 -7.91 -7.31
CA SER A 480 -35.37 -7.05 -7.41
C SER A 480 -34.10 -7.82 -7.77
N MET A 481 -34.10 -9.15 -7.65
CA MET A 481 -32.93 -10.00 -7.91
C MET A 481 -33.37 -11.43 -8.24
N GLN A 482 -32.45 -12.25 -8.73
CA GLN A 482 -32.70 -13.67 -8.92
C GLN A 482 -32.62 -14.42 -7.57
N VAL A 483 -33.64 -15.22 -7.29
CA VAL A 483 -33.68 -16.10 -6.13
C VAL A 483 -33.85 -17.55 -6.59
N ILE A 484 -33.02 -18.44 -6.03
CA ILE A 484 -33.16 -19.90 -6.17
C ILE A 484 -33.46 -20.43 -4.78
N ASP A 485 -34.64 -21.02 -4.59
CA ASP A 485 -35.05 -21.52 -3.29
C ASP A 485 -35.28 -23.03 -3.31
N ILE A 486 -34.55 -23.73 -2.46
CA ILE A 486 -34.65 -25.18 -2.27
C ILE A 486 -35.54 -25.43 -1.06
N THR A 487 -36.75 -25.91 -1.31
CA THR A 487 -37.78 -25.99 -0.29
C THR A 487 -38.48 -27.36 -0.26
N HIS A 488 -39.06 -27.66 0.90
CA HIS A 488 -40.00 -28.76 1.09
C HIS A 488 -41.41 -28.26 1.50
N SER A 489 -41.59 -26.92 1.56
CA SER A 489 -42.87 -26.29 1.90
C SER A 489 -43.71 -26.03 0.66
N PRO A 490 -44.94 -26.57 0.56
CA PRO A 490 -45.83 -26.32 -0.57
C PRO A 490 -46.24 -24.85 -0.64
N GLN A 491 -46.29 -24.12 0.49
CA GLN A 491 -46.62 -22.71 0.56
C GLN A 491 -45.56 -21.86 -0.14
N VAL A 492 -44.28 -22.15 0.10
CA VAL A 492 -43.14 -21.46 -0.54
C VAL A 492 -43.01 -21.88 -2.00
N ALA A 493 -43.12 -23.18 -2.28
CA ALA A 493 -43.03 -23.74 -3.62
C ALA A 493 -44.05 -23.16 -4.60
N SER A 494 -45.26 -22.84 -4.10
CA SER A 494 -46.31 -22.24 -4.90
C SER A 494 -46.00 -20.85 -5.45
N LYS A 495 -45.05 -20.09 -4.83
CA LYS A 495 -44.72 -18.71 -5.16
C LYS A 495 -43.71 -18.60 -6.33
N GLY A 496 -43.09 -19.70 -6.74
CA GLY A 496 -42.06 -19.67 -7.80
C GLY A 496 -42.55 -19.26 -9.15
N SER A 497 -41.72 -18.55 -9.92
CA SER A 497 -41.98 -18.29 -11.35
C SER A 497 -41.64 -19.54 -12.17
N ARG A 498 -40.61 -20.24 -11.84
CA ARG A 498 -40.20 -21.51 -12.43
C ARG A 498 -40.00 -22.56 -11.34
N HIS A 499 -40.41 -23.80 -11.63
CA HIS A 499 -40.36 -24.88 -10.66
C HIS A 499 -39.64 -26.07 -11.25
N PHE A 500 -38.65 -26.58 -10.55
CA PHE A 500 -37.85 -27.75 -10.91
C PHE A 500 -38.07 -28.87 -9.89
N GLN A 501 -38.20 -30.07 -10.37
CA GLN A 501 -38.27 -31.28 -9.56
C GLN A 501 -36.96 -32.07 -9.61
N VAL A 502 -36.40 -32.36 -8.45
CA VAL A 502 -35.26 -33.27 -8.29
C VAL A 502 -35.81 -34.67 -8.01
N TYR A 503 -35.46 -35.65 -8.79
CA TYR A 503 -35.87 -37.03 -8.63
C TYR A 503 -34.73 -38.00 -8.87
N LYS A 504 -34.85 -39.22 -8.35
CA LYS A 504 -33.89 -40.32 -8.60
C LYS A 504 -34.49 -41.36 -9.52
N GLU A 505 -33.72 -41.71 -10.53
CA GLU A 505 -34.01 -42.82 -11.41
C GLU A 505 -32.77 -43.71 -11.55
N GLN A 506 -32.88 -45.02 -11.32
CA GLN A 506 -31.77 -45.97 -11.39
C GLN A 506 -30.50 -45.51 -10.64
N SER A 507 -30.64 -44.96 -9.44
CA SER A 507 -29.54 -44.40 -8.62
C SER A 507 -28.85 -43.19 -9.23
N ARG A 508 -29.45 -42.51 -10.20
CA ARG A 508 -29.00 -41.25 -10.79
C ARG A 508 -29.93 -40.11 -10.38
N THR A 509 -29.36 -38.96 -10.13
CA THR A 509 -30.12 -37.75 -9.85
C THR A 509 -30.40 -36.99 -11.13
N HIS A 510 -31.67 -36.66 -11.32
CA HIS A 510 -32.17 -35.87 -12.45
C HIS A 510 -32.90 -34.64 -11.92
N ILE A 511 -32.83 -33.56 -12.70
CA ILE A 511 -33.60 -32.34 -12.42
C ILE A 511 -34.33 -31.97 -13.71
N ARG A 512 -35.62 -31.67 -13.61
CA ARG A 512 -36.45 -31.24 -14.77
C ARG A 512 -37.33 -30.06 -14.42
N PRO A 513 -37.59 -29.15 -15.34
CA PRO A 513 -38.63 -28.16 -15.16
C PRO A 513 -40.01 -28.83 -15.17
N LEU A 514 -40.93 -28.30 -14.37
CA LEU A 514 -42.31 -28.76 -14.32
C LEU A 514 -43.20 -27.87 -15.19
N SER A 515 -44.13 -28.49 -15.94
CA SER A 515 -45.24 -27.81 -16.59
C SER A 515 -46.25 -27.26 -15.56
N ALA A 516 -47.21 -26.47 -16.00
CA ALA A 516 -48.24 -25.92 -15.09
C ALA A 516 -49.07 -27.03 -14.43
N GLU A 517 -49.41 -28.10 -15.19
CA GLU A 517 -50.16 -29.25 -14.65
C GLU A 517 -49.29 -30.06 -13.67
N GLU A 518 -48.05 -30.39 -14.06
CA GLU A 518 -47.10 -31.14 -13.20
C GLU A 518 -46.80 -30.38 -11.90
N ARG A 519 -46.81 -29.06 -11.94
CA ARG A 519 -46.60 -28.20 -10.76
C ARG A 519 -47.76 -28.32 -9.79
N VAL A 520 -49.02 -28.41 -10.25
CA VAL A 520 -50.19 -28.69 -9.38
C VAL A 520 -50.06 -30.05 -8.69
N GLU A 521 -49.64 -31.08 -9.46
CA GLU A 521 -49.44 -32.43 -8.94
C GLU A 521 -48.32 -32.48 -7.89
N GLU A 522 -47.19 -31.83 -8.16
CA GLU A 522 -46.06 -31.78 -7.22
C GLU A 522 -46.45 -31.08 -5.92
N ILE A 523 -47.16 -29.97 -5.98
CA ILE A 523 -47.64 -29.26 -4.77
C ILE A 523 -48.68 -30.10 -4.05
N ALA A 524 -49.57 -30.79 -4.76
CA ALA A 524 -50.52 -31.71 -4.15
C ALA A 524 -49.82 -32.89 -3.46
N LYS A 525 -48.76 -33.44 -4.07
CA LYS A 525 -47.92 -34.47 -3.48
C LYS A 525 -47.22 -33.96 -2.19
N MET A 526 -46.70 -32.74 -2.21
CA MET A 526 -46.12 -32.11 -1.01
C MET A 526 -47.13 -31.92 0.13
N LEU A 527 -48.40 -31.74 -0.17
CA LEU A 527 -49.47 -31.57 0.81
C LEU A 527 -49.99 -32.89 1.39
N SER A 528 -50.03 -33.99 0.61
CA SER A 528 -50.69 -35.25 1.00
C SER A 528 -49.77 -36.47 1.06
N GLY A 529 -48.51 -36.31 0.70
CA GLY A 529 -47.56 -37.42 0.52
C GLY A 529 -47.81 -38.14 -0.81
N ASP A 530 -47.33 -39.39 -0.92
CA ASP A 530 -47.34 -40.15 -2.18
C ASP A 530 -48.73 -40.41 -2.77
N THR A 531 -49.77 -40.35 -1.92
CA THR A 531 -51.17 -40.54 -2.38
C THR A 531 -51.84 -39.19 -2.60
N ILE A 532 -51.95 -38.78 -3.85
CA ILE A 532 -52.59 -37.50 -4.24
C ILE A 532 -54.11 -37.64 -4.02
N THR A 533 -54.66 -36.82 -3.13
CA THR A 533 -56.13 -36.75 -2.89
C THR A 533 -56.75 -35.60 -3.66
N GLU A 534 -58.07 -35.67 -3.91
CA GLU A 534 -58.80 -34.59 -4.61
C GLU A 534 -58.79 -33.27 -3.79
N ALA A 535 -58.83 -33.39 -2.46
CA ALA A 535 -58.68 -32.26 -1.55
C ALA A 535 -57.29 -31.59 -1.68
N ALA A 536 -56.20 -32.38 -1.77
CA ALA A 536 -54.86 -31.85 -1.96
C ALA A 536 -54.70 -31.17 -3.35
N LEU A 537 -55.31 -31.70 -4.41
CA LEU A 537 -55.32 -31.05 -5.70
C LEU A 537 -56.07 -29.69 -5.66
N THR A 538 -57.19 -29.65 -5.00
CA THR A 538 -57.99 -28.40 -4.83
C THR A 538 -57.17 -27.35 -4.07
N GLN A 539 -56.51 -27.77 -2.98
CA GLN A 539 -55.67 -26.88 -2.18
C GLN A 539 -54.43 -26.44 -2.93
N ALA A 540 -53.80 -27.31 -3.73
CA ALA A 540 -52.65 -26.97 -4.58
C ALA A 540 -53.04 -25.90 -5.64
N LYS A 541 -54.19 -26.04 -6.30
CA LYS A 541 -54.74 -25.02 -7.21
C LYS A 541 -54.95 -23.68 -6.50
N HIS A 542 -55.53 -23.71 -5.29
CA HIS A 542 -55.74 -22.50 -4.50
C HIS A 542 -54.39 -21.80 -4.13
N LEU A 543 -53.38 -22.56 -3.74
CA LEU A 543 -52.02 -22.01 -3.46
C LEU A 543 -51.38 -21.40 -4.71
N LEU A 544 -51.59 -21.97 -5.87
CA LEU A 544 -51.10 -21.48 -7.16
C LEU A 544 -51.97 -20.36 -7.76
N SER A 545 -53.05 -19.95 -7.07
CA SER A 545 -54.01 -18.96 -7.55
C SER A 545 -54.68 -19.33 -8.91
N LEU A 546 -54.92 -20.63 -9.14
CA LEU A 546 -55.50 -21.23 -10.33
C LEU A 546 -56.96 -21.60 -10.09
#